data_7b987f0f8e32610b866320febe78619d
#
_entry.id   7b987f0f8e32610b866320febe78619d
#
_cell.length_a   1.000
_cell.length_b   1.000
_cell.length_c   1.000
_cell.angle_alpha   90.00
_cell.angle_beta   90.00
_cell.angle_gamma   90.00
#
_symmetry.space_group_name_H-M   'P 1'
#
loop_
_entity.id
_entity.type
_entity.pdbx_description
1 polymer ?
#
loop_
_entity_poly.entity_id
_entity_poly.type
_entity_poly.pdbx_seq_one_letter_code
_entity_poly.pdbx_strand_id
1 'polypeptide(L)'
;MARQTRAGAALTRARVIEAAIEVVSERGIRAATLADVAARAGVTRGAVYGHFPGKPALVAAIIDGLLWPLDIGDDLAGYRAHPRPLRRLHAQLSAQLTRCLQTPVQRHVVTLVLRESGYLACPAAAADHAMRLRDKAVASLGGVMGMARDRHQLRPDIEPDAAARCLHALGIGILSEHASRLARGVQIEIRQCLQLFFEGIERTAAGSSNLLACRSPAA
;
A
#
# COMPACT_ATOMS: atom_id res chain seq x y z
N MET A 1 23.35 -35.07 -6.27
CA MET A 1 22.50 -33.93 -5.77
C MET A 1 21.45 -33.62 -6.83
N ALA A 2 20.19 -33.78 -6.54
CA ALA A 2 19.11 -33.53 -7.50
C ALA A 2 19.05 -32.04 -7.83
N ARG A 3 19.15 -31.70 -9.11
CA ARG A 3 19.01 -30.34 -9.64
C ARG A 3 17.57 -29.90 -9.38
N GLN A 4 17.38 -28.99 -8.43
CA GLN A 4 16.09 -28.43 -8.09
C GLN A 4 15.49 -27.81 -9.36
N THR A 5 14.29 -28.24 -9.76
CA THR A 5 13.62 -27.66 -10.91
C THR A 5 13.25 -26.20 -10.63
N ARG A 6 13.13 -25.38 -11.67
CA ARG A 6 12.67 -23.97 -11.52
C ARG A 6 11.41 -23.85 -10.68
N ALA A 7 10.47 -24.77 -10.84
CA ALA A 7 9.23 -24.83 -10.07
C ALA A 7 9.48 -25.13 -8.58
N GLY A 8 10.39 -26.07 -8.26
CA GLY A 8 10.77 -26.38 -6.88
C GLY A 8 11.47 -25.22 -6.17
N ALA A 9 12.32 -24.49 -6.91
CA ALA A 9 12.98 -23.28 -6.38
C ALA A 9 11.96 -22.16 -6.08
N ALA A 10 10.99 -21.95 -6.96
CA ALA A 10 9.91 -20.97 -6.75
C ALA A 10 9.04 -21.32 -5.53
N LEU A 11 8.69 -22.60 -5.37
CA LEU A 11 7.92 -23.08 -4.23
C LEU A 11 8.70 -22.89 -2.91
N THR A 12 10.00 -23.22 -2.91
CA THR A 12 10.87 -23.01 -1.75
C THR A 12 10.97 -21.53 -1.40
N ARG A 13 11.11 -20.64 -2.39
CA ARG A 13 11.14 -19.20 -2.19
C ARG A 13 9.83 -18.69 -1.56
N ALA A 14 8.68 -19.15 -2.02
CA ALA A 14 7.39 -18.77 -1.47
C ALA A 14 7.25 -19.20 0.00
N ARG A 15 7.60 -20.46 0.33
CA ARG A 15 7.61 -20.98 1.70
C ARG A 15 8.52 -20.18 2.63
N VAL A 16 9.69 -19.76 2.15
CA VAL A 16 10.62 -18.93 2.93
C VAL A 16 10.00 -17.56 3.21
N ILE A 17 9.30 -16.94 2.24
CA ILE A 17 8.62 -15.65 2.45
C ILE A 17 7.46 -15.80 3.46
N GLU A 18 6.64 -16.84 3.36
CA GLU A 18 5.55 -17.11 4.32
C GLU A 18 6.10 -17.28 5.74
N ALA A 19 7.12 -18.13 5.91
CA ALA A 19 7.77 -18.32 7.19
C ALA A 19 8.41 -17.03 7.74
N ALA A 20 8.97 -16.21 6.85
CA ALA A 20 9.55 -14.93 7.24
C ALA A 20 8.49 -13.95 7.75
N ILE A 21 7.31 -13.90 7.11
CA ILE A 21 6.18 -13.09 7.57
C ILE A 21 5.77 -13.51 8.98
N GLU A 22 5.66 -14.83 9.26
CA GLU A 22 5.32 -15.33 10.59
C GLU A 22 6.37 -14.95 11.64
N VAL A 23 7.66 -15.24 11.36
CA VAL A 23 8.77 -14.93 12.28
C VAL A 23 8.88 -13.44 12.56
N VAL A 24 8.73 -12.61 11.52
CA VAL A 24 8.76 -11.14 11.67
C VAL A 24 7.53 -10.64 12.44
N SER A 25 6.36 -11.27 12.25
CA SER A 25 5.15 -10.94 13.01
C SER A 25 5.26 -11.24 14.49
N GLU A 26 5.96 -12.33 14.86
CA GLU A 26 6.16 -12.73 16.25
C GLU A 26 7.26 -11.94 16.97
N ARG A 27 8.36 -11.64 16.29
CA ARG A 27 9.59 -11.11 16.90
C ARG A 27 9.94 -9.68 16.48
N GLY A 28 9.25 -9.14 15.49
CA GLY A 28 9.62 -7.88 14.86
C GLY A 28 10.75 -8.02 13.83
N ILE A 29 10.84 -7.03 12.93
CA ILE A 29 11.87 -7.05 11.87
C ILE A 29 13.27 -7.08 12.46
N ARG A 30 13.53 -6.35 13.55
CA ARG A 30 14.90 -6.25 14.12
C ARG A 30 15.40 -7.57 14.68
N ALA A 31 14.60 -8.27 15.47
CA ALA A 31 14.97 -9.49 16.16
C ALA A 31 14.92 -10.74 15.28
N ALA A 32 14.09 -10.76 14.24
CA ALA A 32 14.00 -11.89 13.31
C ALA A 32 15.33 -12.13 12.57
N THR A 33 15.77 -13.41 12.52
CA THR A 33 17.00 -13.82 11.80
C THR A 33 16.68 -14.77 10.64
N LEU A 34 17.56 -14.84 9.64
CA LEU A 34 17.43 -15.82 8.56
C LEU A 34 17.49 -17.27 9.06
N ALA A 35 18.12 -17.51 10.21
CA ALA A 35 18.16 -18.82 10.86
C ALA A 35 16.77 -19.21 11.41
N ASP A 36 16.07 -18.27 12.06
CA ASP A 36 14.70 -18.49 12.54
C ASP A 36 13.76 -18.78 11.38
N VAL A 37 13.91 -18.04 10.29
CA VAL A 37 13.13 -18.24 9.06
C VAL A 37 13.40 -19.61 8.44
N ALA A 38 14.67 -20.03 8.36
CA ALA A 38 15.03 -21.36 7.84
C ALA A 38 14.38 -22.47 8.69
N ALA A 39 14.46 -22.36 10.02
CA ALA A 39 13.84 -23.30 10.94
C ALA A 39 12.30 -23.35 10.77
N ARG A 40 11.65 -22.20 10.69
CA ARG A 40 10.19 -22.08 10.49
C ARG A 40 9.75 -22.65 9.13
N ALA A 41 10.51 -22.36 8.06
CA ALA A 41 10.23 -22.85 6.72
C ALA A 41 10.54 -24.35 6.53
N GLY A 42 11.20 -24.99 7.49
CA GLY A 42 11.64 -26.38 7.36
C GLY A 42 12.67 -26.58 6.23
N VAL A 43 13.57 -25.61 6.04
CA VAL A 43 14.64 -25.65 5.03
C VAL A 43 16.00 -25.39 5.66
N THR A 44 17.07 -25.71 4.93
CA THR A 44 18.42 -25.40 5.41
C THR A 44 18.73 -23.90 5.31
N ARG A 45 19.64 -23.40 6.15
CA ARG A 45 20.13 -22.02 6.05
C ARG A 45 20.69 -21.72 4.65
N GLY A 46 21.43 -22.67 4.07
CA GLY A 46 21.96 -22.54 2.71
C GLY A 46 20.88 -22.35 1.66
N ALA A 47 19.72 -23.02 1.82
CA ALA A 47 18.58 -22.82 0.92
C ALA A 47 18.00 -21.40 1.03
N VAL A 48 17.92 -20.84 2.24
CA VAL A 48 17.49 -19.45 2.44
C VAL A 48 18.49 -18.47 1.81
N TYR A 49 19.78 -18.63 2.07
CA TYR A 49 20.82 -17.77 1.49
C TYR A 49 20.91 -17.88 -0.05
N GLY A 50 20.54 -19.04 -0.62
CA GLY A 50 20.46 -19.21 -2.07
C GLY A 50 19.35 -18.37 -2.73
N HIS A 51 18.29 -18.01 -1.96
CA HIS A 51 17.21 -17.17 -2.44
C HIS A 51 17.34 -15.71 -2.00
N PHE A 52 17.90 -15.48 -0.83
CA PHE A 52 18.00 -14.16 -0.20
C PHE A 52 19.41 -13.96 0.36
N PRO A 53 20.24 -13.13 -0.27
CA PRO A 53 21.63 -12.92 0.14
C PRO A 53 21.76 -12.28 1.54
N GLY A 54 20.66 -11.81 2.11
CA GLY A 54 20.62 -11.23 3.44
C GLY A 54 19.23 -10.85 3.87
N LYS A 55 19.09 -10.42 5.11
CA LYS A 55 17.83 -9.97 5.69
C LYS A 55 17.19 -8.80 4.92
N PRO A 56 17.94 -7.79 4.42
CA PRO A 56 17.35 -6.72 3.61
C PRO A 56 16.63 -7.24 2.36
N ALA A 57 17.22 -8.22 1.67
CA ALA A 57 16.60 -8.81 0.47
C ALA A 57 15.34 -9.62 0.81
N LEU A 58 15.31 -10.29 1.95
CA LEU A 58 14.14 -11.00 2.43
C LEU A 58 13.02 -10.01 2.82
N VAL A 59 13.35 -8.93 3.53
CA VAL A 59 12.39 -7.89 3.90
C VAL A 59 11.84 -7.21 2.64
N ALA A 60 12.66 -6.89 1.66
CA ALA A 60 12.21 -6.36 0.37
C ALA A 60 11.23 -7.32 -0.33
N ALA A 61 11.51 -8.63 -0.32
CA ALA A 61 10.63 -9.62 -0.92
C ALA A 61 9.30 -9.79 -0.15
N ILE A 62 9.28 -9.58 1.16
CA ILE A 62 8.05 -9.51 1.94
C ILE A 62 7.24 -8.29 1.49
N ILE A 63 7.89 -7.13 1.36
CA ILE A 63 7.25 -5.89 0.90
C ILE A 63 6.71 -6.03 -0.53
N ASP A 64 7.44 -6.68 -1.44
CA ASP A 64 7.00 -6.98 -2.81
C ASP A 64 5.78 -7.91 -2.87
N GLY A 65 5.75 -8.91 -1.99
CA GLY A 65 4.62 -9.86 -1.90
C GLY A 65 3.36 -9.23 -1.30
N LEU A 66 3.51 -8.06 -0.66
CA LEU A 66 2.39 -7.21 -0.35
C LEU A 66 1.95 -6.53 -1.65
N LEU A 67 0.70 -6.79 -2.04
CA LEU A 67 0.02 -5.81 -2.88
C LEU A 67 0.09 -4.49 -2.13
N TRP A 68 0.97 -3.58 -2.57
CA TRP A 68 1.06 -2.25 -1.95
C TRP A 68 -0.36 -1.69 -1.87
N PRO A 69 -0.86 -1.37 -0.68
CA PRO A 69 -2.31 -1.18 -0.45
C PRO A 69 -2.97 -0.13 -1.34
N LEU A 70 -2.17 0.71 -1.96
CA LEU A 70 -2.61 1.82 -2.83
C LEU A 70 -2.03 1.70 -4.25
N ASP A 71 -1.37 0.59 -4.58
CA ASP A 71 -0.95 0.31 -5.95
C ASP A 71 -2.17 -0.14 -6.77
N ILE A 72 -2.55 0.68 -7.74
CA ILE A 72 -3.66 0.39 -8.67
C ILE A 72 -3.20 -0.33 -9.94
N GLY A 73 -1.90 -0.70 -10.01
CA GLY A 73 -1.27 -1.30 -11.17
C GLY A 73 -0.80 -0.28 -12.22
N ASP A 74 -0.04 -0.75 -13.19
CA ASP A 74 0.53 0.08 -14.25
C ASP A 74 -0.43 0.24 -15.43
N ASP A 75 -1.39 -0.69 -15.60
CA ASP A 75 -2.38 -0.63 -16.67
C ASP A 75 -3.52 0.32 -16.31
N LEU A 76 -3.36 1.57 -16.70
CA LEU A 76 -4.38 2.60 -16.55
C LEU A 76 -5.42 2.62 -17.70
N ALA A 77 -5.34 1.69 -18.65
CA ALA A 77 -6.27 1.63 -19.79
C ALA A 77 -7.73 1.48 -19.33
N GLY A 78 -7.96 0.65 -18.32
CA GLY A 78 -9.29 0.49 -17.74
C GLY A 78 -9.85 1.77 -17.11
N TYR A 79 -9.01 2.66 -16.57
CA TYR A 79 -9.44 3.96 -16.08
C TYR A 79 -9.70 4.94 -17.22
N ARG A 80 -8.85 4.88 -18.27
CA ARG A 80 -9.01 5.70 -19.48
C ARG A 80 -10.30 5.38 -20.22
N ALA A 81 -10.71 4.11 -20.27
CA ALA A 81 -11.96 3.69 -20.89
C ALA A 81 -13.21 3.99 -20.03
N HIS A 82 -13.06 4.14 -18.72
CA HIS A 82 -14.19 4.34 -17.82
C HIS A 82 -14.67 5.80 -17.83
N PRO A 83 -15.98 6.07 -17.97
CA PRO A 83 -16.52 7.44 -18.04
C PRO A 83 -16.28 8.26 -16.75
N ARG A 84 -16.18 7.59 -15.60
CA ARG A 84 -15.96 8.20 -14.28
C ARG A 84 -14.75 7.56 -13.59
N PRO A 85 -13.51 7.96 -13.93
CA PRO A 85 -12.30 7.37 -13.37
C PRO A 85 -12.20 7.50 -11.85
N LEU A 86 -12.63 8.60 -11.24
CA LEU A 86 -12.62 8.78 -9.78
C LEU A 86 -13.53 7.78 -9.07
N ARG A 87 -14.74 7.54 -9.60
CA ARG A 87 -15.65 6.55 -9.03
C ARG A 87 -15.10 5.13 -9.10
N ARG A 88 -14.44 4.78 -10.22
CA ARG A 88 -13.75 3.50 -10.35
C ARG A 88 -12.61 3.38 -9.34
N LEU A 89 -11.81 4.43 -9.19
CA LEU A 89 -10.71 4.49 -8.23
C LEU A 89 -11.20 4.33 -6.79
N HIS A 90 -12.25 5.05 -6.41
CA HIS A 90 -12.89 4.91 -5.10
C HIS A 90 -13.32 3.47 -4.81
N ALA A 91 -14.02 2.83 -5.74
CA ALA A 91 -14.46 1.44 -5.58
C ALA A 91 -13.28 0.47 -5.44
N GLN A 92 -12.24 0.62 -6.28
CA GLN A 92 -11.06 -0.23 -6.24
C GLN A 92 -10.29 -0.06 -4.93
N LEU A 93 -10.00 1.16 -4.50
CA LEU A 93 -9.27 1.42 -3.26
C LEU A 93 -10.07 0.97 -2.03
N SER A 94 -11.39 1.19 -2.00
CA SER A 94 -12.24 0.68 -0.91
C SER A 94 -12.13 -0.83 -0.77
N ALA A 95 -12.19 -1.58 -1.87
CA ALA A 95 -12.04 -3.03 -1.87
C ALA A 95 -10.62 -3.47 -1.48
N GLN A 96 -9.61 -2.76 -1.95
CA GLN A 96 -8.20 -3.09 -1.74
C GLN A 96 -7.77 -2.87 -0.28
N LEU A 97 -8.08 -1.71 0.31
CA LEU A 97 -7.81 -1.41 1.71
C LEU A 97 -8.57 -2.37 2.64
N THR A 98 -9.83 -2.68 2.31
CA THR A 98 -10.63 -3.65 3.06
C THR A 98 -9.96 -5.02 3.09
N ARG A 99 -9.53 -5.53 1.93
CA ARG A 99 -8.82 -6.82 1.84
C ARG A 99 -7.52 -6.84 2.66
N CYS A 100 -6.74 -5.77 2.61
CA CYS A 100 -5.52 -5.65 3.39
C CYS A 100 -5.74 -5.78 4.89
N LEU A 101 -6.88 -5.33 5.40
CA LEU A 101 -7.21 -5.39 6.83
C LEU A 101 -7.95 -6.67 7.23
N GLN A 102 -8.60 -7.35 6.29
CA GLN A 102 -9.33 -8.59 6.56
C GLN A 102 -8.42 -9.82 6.66
N THR A 103 -7.35 -9.87 5.89
CA THR A 103 -6.42 -11.00 5.88
C THR A 103 -5.42 -10.84 7.03
N PRO A 104 -5.37 -11.77 8.01
CA PRO A 104 -4.47 -11.66 9.16
C PRO A 104 -3.00 -11.46 8.78
N VAL A 105 -2.54 -12.21 7.77
CA VAL A 105 -1.16 -12.11 7.26
C VAL A 105 -0.89 -10.71 6.70
N GLN A 106 -1.75 -10.21 5.80
CA GLN A 106 -1.57 -8.88 5.21
C GLN A 106 -1.66 -7.78 6.26
N ARG A 107 -2.59 -7.87 7.21
CA ARG A 107 -2.70 -6.93 8.32
C ARG A 107 -1.43 -6.90 9.17
N HIS A 108 -0.86 -8.07 9.52
CA HIS A 108 0.41 -8.15 10.25
C HIS A 108 1.54 -7.48 9.48
N VAL A 109 1.66 -7.77 8.20
CA VAL A 109 2.73 -7.18 7.38
C VAL A 109 2.54 -5.67 7.21
N VAL A 110 1.31 -5.21 6.99
CA VAL A 110 0.99 -3.77 6.98
C VAL A 110 1.36 -3.12 8.31
N THR A 111 1.00 -3.75 9.44
CA THR A 111 1.37 -3.27 10.78
C THR A 111 2.89 -3.17 10.94
N LEU A 112 3.62 -4.19 10.51
CA LEU A 112 5.08 -4.22 10.59
C LEU A 112 5.73 -3.15 9.71
N VAL A 113 5.29 -3.05 8.45
CA VAL A 113 5.80 -2.04 7.52
C VAL A 113 5.49 -0.63 8.02
N LEU A 114 4.32 -0.38 8.55
CA LEU A 114 3.93 0.97 8.99
C LEU A 114 4.44 1.34 10.40
N ARG A 115 4.50 0.39 11.33
CA ARG A 115 4.92 0.65 12.71
C ARG A 115 6.42 0.58 12.94
N GLU A 116 7.07 -0.44 12.40
CA GLU A 116 8.51 -0.63 12.62
C GLU A 116 9.34 0.13 11.60
N SER A 117 8.76 0.43 10.47
CA SER A 117 9.47 1.19 9.47
C SER A 117 9.24 2.67 9.67
N GLY A 118 8.59 3.27 10.54
CA GLY A 118 8.69 4.74 10.47
C GLY A 118 9.71 5.15 9.40
N TYR A 119 9.76 4.50 8.25
CA TYR A 119 10.82 4.43 7.23
C TYR A 119 12.29 4.33 7.74
N LEU A 120 12.49 4.44 9.05
CA LEU A 120 13.80 4.61 9.73
C LEU A 120 14.30 3.34 10.44
N ALA A 121 13.45 2.32 10.64
CA ALA A 121 13.83 1.10 11.34
C ALA A 121 14.12 -0.09 10.38
N CYS A 122 13.79 0.05 9.10
CA CYS A 122 14.17 -0.91 8.07
C CYS A 122 15.64 -0.77 7.68
N PRO A 123 16.32 -1.85 7.26
CA PRO A 123 17.58 -1.74 6.55
C PRO A 123 17.44 -0.78 5.37
N ALA A 124 18.42 0.11 5.15
CA ALA A 124 18.34 1.18 4.14
C ALA A 124 17.82 0.70 2.77
N ALA A 125 18.30 -0.45 2.29
CA ALA A 125 17.83 -1.02 1.02
C ALA A 125 16.32 -1.36 0.99
N ALA A 126 15.73 -1.77 2.11
CA ALA A 126 14.30 -2.06 2.20
C ALA A 126 13.47 -0.76 2.30
N ALA A 127 14.02 0.27 2.96
CA ALA A 127 13.43 1.60 3.01
C ALA A 127 13.40 2.24 1.61
N ASP A 128 14.51 2.18 0.87
CA ASP A 128 14.59 2.66 -0.52
C ASP A 128 13.59 1.92 -1.43
N HIS A 129 13.41 0.62 -1.19
CA HIS A 129 12.45 -0.17 -1.95
C HIS A 129 11.00 0.26 -1.66
N ALA A 130 10.64 0.44 -0.39
CA ALA A 130 9.33 0.94 0.01
C ALA A 130 9.05 2.35 -0.54
N MET A 131 10.07 3.22 -0.59
CA MET A 131 9.97 4.54 -1.21
C MET A 131 9.64 4.45 -2.70
N ARG A 132 10.33 3.58 -3.44
CA ARG A 132 10.04 3.36 -4.87
C ARG A 132 8.60 2.87 -5.11
N LEU A 133 8.11 1.93 -4.30
CA LEU A 133 6.72 1.45 -4.38
C LEU A 133 5.71 2.57 -4.11
N ARG A 134 6.00 3.41 -3.10
CA ARG A 134 5.20 4.60 -2.80
C ARG A 134 5.16 5.55 -3.99
N ASP A 135 6.32 5.89 -4.55
CA ASP A 135 6.40 6.85 -5.64
C ASP A 135 5.68 6.32 -6.89
N LYS A 136 5.80 5.01 -7.17
CA LYS A 136 5.03 4.34 -8.21
C LYS A 136 3.52 4.44 -7.97
N ALA A 137 3.06 4.14 -6.76
CA ALA A 137 1.65 4.23 -6.40
C ALA A 137 1.12 5.67 -6.55
N VAL A 138 1.87 6.66 -6.05
CA VAL A 138 1.50 8.08 -6.19
C VAL A 138 1.44 8.51 -7.65
N ALA A 139 2.39 8.08 -8.48
CA ALA A 139 2.40 8.39 -9.91
C ALA A 139 1.17 7.78 -10.63
N SER A 140 0.83 6.52 -10.35
CA SER A 140 -0.35 5.87 -10.93
C SER A 140 -1.65 6.56 -10.50
N LEU A 141 -1.78 6.93 -9.22
CA LEU A 141 -2.91 7.72 -8.71
C LEU A 141 -2.99 9.09 -9.40
N GLY A 142 -1.85 9.77 -9.57
CA GLY A 142 -1.75 11.05 -10.29
C GLY A 142 -2.23 10.94 -11.72
N GLY A 143 -1.90 9.85 -12.41
CA GLY A 143 -2.40 9.56 -13.75
C GLY A 143 -3.93 9.49 -13.82
N VAL A 144 -4.57 8.84 -12.83
CA VAL A 144 -6.05 8.80 -12.77
C VAL A 144 -6.65 10.16 -12.44
N MET A 145 -6.01 10.93 -11.54
CA MET A 145 -6.44 12.30 -11.22
C MET A 145 -6.31 13.23 -12.45
N GLY A 146 -5.25 13.07 -13.26
CA GLY A 146 -5.08 13.76 -14.52
C GLY A 146 -6.22 13.45 -15.51
N MET A 147 -6.56 12.16 -15.67
CA MET A 147 -7.71 11.76 -16.51
C MET A 147 -9.04 12.36 -16.04
N ALA A 148 -9.22 12.49 -14.71
CA ALA A 148 -10.41 13.11 -14.15
C ALA A 148 -10.44 14.63 -14.40
N ARG A 149 -9.27 15.30 -14.38
CA ARG A 149 -9.13 16.72 -14.76
C ARG A 149 -9.49 16.94 -16.22
N ASP A 150 -8.97 16.13 -17.13
CA ASP A 150 -9.22 16.22 -18.57
C ASP A 150 -10.72 16.07 -18.90
N ARG A 151 -11.44 15.35 -18.04
CA ARG A 151 -12.90 15.17 -18.13
C ARG A 151 -13.73 16.13 -17.30
N HIS A 152 -13.10 17.16 -16.75
CA HIS A 152 -13.76 18.15 -15.90
C HIS A 152 -14.49 17.56 -14.69
N GLN A 153 -14.05 16.43 -14.18
CA GLN A 153 -14.57 15.77 -12.98
C GLN A 153 -13.83 16.17 -11.71
N LEU A 154 -12.57 16.60 -11.83
CA LEU A 154 -11.80 17.16 -10.74
C LEU A 154 -12.10 18.66 -10.61
N ARG A 155 -12.22 19.17 -9.39
CA ARG A 155 -12.35 20.62 -9.13
C ARG A 155 -11.17 21.37 -9.75
N PRO A 156 -11.39 22.58 -10.32
CA PRO A 156 -10.33 23.34 -11.01
C PRO A 156 -9.18 23.79 -10.10
N ASP A 157 -9.47 23.99 -8.82
CA ASP A 157 -8.52 24.40 -7.78
C ASP A 157 -7.67 23.24 -7.21
N ILE A 158 -7.92 22.02 -7.62
CA ILE A 158 -7.22 20.83 -7.14
C ILE A 158 -6.17 20.36 -8.15
N GLU A 159 -4.90 20.36 -7.74
CA GLU A 159 -3.82 19.78 -8.56
C GLU A 159 -3.83 18.25 -8.49
N PRO A 160 -3.78 17.52 -9.63
CA PRO A 160 -3.81 16.05 -9.68
C PRO A 160 -2.76 15.38 -8.79
N ASP A 161 -1.52 15.86 -8.83
CA ASP A 161 -0.43 15.30 -8.05
C ASP A 161 -0.59 15.56 -6.55
N ALA A 162 -1.16 16.70 -6.18
CA ALA A 162 -1.48 17.00 -4.80
C ALA A 162 -2.59 16.07 -4.28
N ALA A 163 -3.66 15.89 -5.07
CA ALA A 163 -4.75 14.96 -4.74
C ALA A 163 -4.24 13.52 -4.62
N ALA A 164 -3.34 13.08 -5.51
CA ALA A 164 -2.73 11.75 -5.45
C ALA A 164 -1.92 11.55 -4.16
N ARG A 165 -1.09 12.51 -3.77
CA ARG A 165 -0.33 12.48 -2.51
C ARG A 165 -1.24 12.48 -1.29
N CYS A 166 -2.29 13.30 -1.28
CA CYS A 166 -3.28 13.33 -0.20
C CYS A 166 -4.02 12.00 -0.08
N LEU A 167 -4.45 11.42 -1.20
CA LEU A 167 -5.13 10.12 -1.22
C LEU A 167 -4.22 9.00 -0.72
N HIS A 168 -2.95 9.00 -1.12
CA HIS A 168 -1.96 8.07 -0.62
C HIS A 168 -1.78 8.22 0.89
N ALA A 169 -1.58 9.45 1.40
CA ALA A 169 -1.42 9.72 2.82
C ALA A 169 -2.65 9.31 3.63
N LEU A 170 -3.87 9.58 3.13
CA LEU A 170 -5.12 9.14 3.73
C LEU A 170 -5.19 7.60 3.82
N GLY A 171 -4.89 6.90 2.74
CA GLY A 171 -4.90 5.43 2.73
C GLY A 171 -3.91 4.82 3.70
N ILE A 172 -2.69 5.36 3.80
CA ILE A 172 -1.68 4.94 4.79
C ILE A 172 -2.17 5.24 6.21
N GLY A 173 -2.79 6.39 6.45
CA GLY A 173 -3.39 6.76 7.75
C GLY A 173 -4.48 5.78 8.17
N ILE A 174 -5.40 5.44 7.27
CA ILE A 174 -6.46 4.44 7.50
C ILE A 174 -5.85 3.08 7.88
N LEU A 175 -4.87 2.62 7.12
CA LEU A 175 -4.21 1.35 7.39
C LEU A 175 -3.47 1.36 8.72
N SER A 176 -2.77 2.43 9.05
CA SER A 176 -2.03 2.59 10.30
C SER A 176 -2.94 2.56 11.51
N GLU A 177 -4.08 3.25 11.45
CA GLU A 177 -5.07 3.30 12.52
C GLU A 177 -5.72 1.92 12.77
N HIS A 178 -6.08 1.21 11.69
CA HIS A 178 -6.86 -0.02 11.80
C HIS A 178 -6.02 -1.31 11.84
N ALA A 179 -4.77 -1.29 11.41
CA ALA A 179 -3.91 -2.47 11.41
C ALA A 179 -3.68 -3.04 12.83
N SER A 180 -3.70 -2.20 13.84
CA SER A 180 -3.53 -2.58 15.25
C SER A 180 -4.83 -2.84 16.01
N ARG A 181 -5.98 -2.54 15.42
CA ARG A 181 -7.30 -2.72 16.04
C ARG A 181 -8.06 -3.84 15.34
N LEU A 182 -8.55 -4.82 16.12
CA LEU A 182 -9.54 -5.80 15.68
C LEU A 182 -10.93 -5.15 15.66
N ALA A 183 -11.10 -4.04 14.94
CA ALA A 183 -12.32 -3.26 15.00
C ALA A 183 -13.41 -3.87 14.09
N ARG A 184 -14.55 -4.19 14.67
CA ARG A 184 -15.80 -4.40 13.93
C ARG A 184 -16.17 -3.07 13.27
N GLY A 185 -16.50 -3.10 11.97
CA GLY A 185 -16.91 -1.88 11.26
C GLY A 185 -15.84 -1.19 10.42
N VAL A 186 -14.60 -1.67 10.40
CA VAL A 186 -13.48 -1.12 9.60
C VAL A 186 -13.87 -0.83 8.15
N GLN A 187 -14.68 -1.70 7.52
CA GLN A 187 -15.12 -1.50 6.13
C GLN A 187 -15.97 -0.24 5.94
N ILE A 188 -16.82 0.08 6.93
CA ILE A 188 -17.69 1.26 6.88
C ILE A 188 -16.82 2.50 7.00
N GLU A 189 -15.85 2.51 7.92
CA GLU A 189 -14.95 3.63 8.14
C GLU A 189 -14.04 3.89 6.93
N ILE A 190 -13.46 2.84 6.32
CA ILE A 190 -12.68 2.97 5.07
C ILE A 190 -13.51 3.64 3.99
N ARG A 191 -14.74 3.16 3.78
CA ARG A 191 -15.62 3.70 2.75
C ARG A 191 -15.98 5.15 3.02
N GLN A 192 -16.29 5.50 4.27
CA GLN A 192 -16.63 6.87 4.67
C GLN A 192 -15.45 7.82 4.50
N CYS A 193 -14.25 7.44 4.94
CA CYS A 193 -13.04 8.26 4.78
C CYS A 193 -12.72 8.52 3.30
N LEU A 194 -12.77 7.46 2.48
CA LEU A 194 -12.57 7.62 1.04
C LEU A 194 -13.68 8.45 0.39
N GLN A 195 -14.94 8.25 0.78
CA GLN A 195 -16.08 9.02 0.27
C GLN A 195 -15.90 10.51 0.54
N LEU A 196 -15.56 10.89 1.78
CA LEU A 196 -15.29 12.30 2.13
C LEU A 196 -14.16 12.91 1.29
N PHE A 197 -13.10 12.15 1.05
CA PHE A 197 -12.02 12.62 0.18
C PHE A 197 -12.50 12.84 -1.26
N PHE A 198 -13.17 11.84 -1.87
CA PHE A 198 -13.61 11.94 -3.25
C PHE A 198 -14.67 13.02 -3.45
N GLU A 199 -15.63 13.15 -2.53
CA GLU A 199 -16.63 14.24 -2.55
C GLU A 199 -15.96 15.62 -2.45
N GLY A 200 -14.86 15.72 -1.67
CA GLY A 200 -14.11 16.96 -1.53
C GLY A 200 -13.35 17.40 -2.79
N ILE A 201 -12.94 16.46 -3.64
CA ILE A 201 -12.16 16.74 -4.86
C ILE A 201 -13.00 16.71 -6.14
N GLU A 202 -14.16 16.04 -6.13
CA GLU A 202 -15.03 15.96 -7.31
C GLU A 202 -15.71 17.30 -7.60
N ARG A 203 -15.80 17.63 -8.89
CA ARG A 203 -16.60 18.76 -9.34
C ARG A 203 -18.07 18.40 -9.27
N THR A 204 -18.81 19.00 -8.35
CA THR A 204 -20.26 18.87 -8.30
C THR A 204 -20.92 19.56 -9.49
N ALA A 205 -21.89 18.92 -10.10
CA ALA A 205 -22.64 19.47 -11.24
C ALA A 205 -23.54 20.67 -10.85
N ALA A 206 -23.64 21.01 -9.57
CA ALA A 206 -24.41 22.12 -9.05
C ALA A 206 -23.48 23.13 -8.38
N GLY A 207 -23.39 24.25 -8.98
CA GLY A 207 -23.20 25.61 -8.52
C GLY A 207 -22.41 25.88 -7.26
N SER A 208 -21.54 26.82 -7.47
CA SER A 208 -21.40 28.05 -6.68
C SER A 208 -21.24 27.94 -5.17
N SER A 209 -20.07 28.36 -4.76
CA SER A 209 -19.86 29.30 -3.64
C SER A 209 -20.58 28.97 -2.35
N ASN A 210 -19.84 28.45 -1.43
CA ASN A 210 -19.61 29.09 -0.14
C ASN A 210 -19.01 28.07 0.81
N LEU A 211 -17.71 28.09 0.92
CA LEU A 211 -17.07 27.84 2.23
C LEU A 211 -15.58 28.19 2.06
N LEU A 212 -15.19 29.16 2.83
CA LEU A 212 -13.82 29.70 2.97
C LEU A 212 -13.49 30.95 2.14
N ALA A 213 -14.36 31.94 2.22
CA ALA A 213 -13.86 33.30 2.29
C ALA A 213 -13.40 33.57 3.75
N CYS A 214 -12.23 33.05 4.12
CA CYS A 214 -11.46 33.61 5.21
C CYS A 214 -10.95 34.97 4.73
N ARG A 215 -11.75 36.02 4.99
CA ARG A 215 -11.30 37.40 4.95
C ARG A 215 -10.18 37.53 5.98
N SER A 216 -8.98 37.82 5.49
CA SER A 216 -7.97 38.50 6.30
C SER A 216 -8.58 39.81 6.75
N PRO A 217 -8.52 40.16 8.05
CA PRO A 217 -8.72 41.55 8.45
C PRO A 217 -7.46 42.32 8.07
N ALA A 218 -7.64 43.28 7.18
CA ALA A 218 -6.70 44.38 6.99
C ALA A 218 -6.79 45.29 8.22
N ALA A 219 -5.67 45.57 8.81
CA ALA A 219 -5.21 46.85 9.34
C ALA A 219 -3.93 46.61 10.17
#